data_794c236a5bbca716bbc1a614989b386b
#
_entry.id   794c236a5bbca716bbc1a614989b386b
#
_cell.length_a   1.000
_cell.length_b   1.000
_cell.length_c   1.000
_cell.angle_alpha   90.00
_cell.angle_beta   90.00
_cell.angle_gamma   90.00
#
_symmetry.space_group_name_H-M   'P 1'
#
loop_
_entity.id
_entity.type
_entity.pdbx_description
1 polymer ?
#
loop_
_entity_poly.entity_id
_entity_poly.type
_entity_poly.pdbx_seq_one_letter_code
_entity_poly.pdbx_strand_id
1 'polypeptide(L)'
;MKVESEKVGLKLNIQKTKIMASGPITSWEIDGETVETVSDFIWGRGSKITADDDCSHEIKKCLLLGRKVMTNLESTLKSRDITLPTKVHLVKAMVFPVVMYGCENWTVKKAERLRIDAFELWCWRRLFRVPRTARRSNQSILNEISPGCSLERLMLKLKFQYFGHLMQRADSFEKTLILGKIESETRKGCQRMRWLDGITNSMDMS
;
A
#
# COMPACT_ATOMS: atom_id res chain seq x y z
N MET A 1 -19.18 -4.18 -22.36
CA MET A 1 -18.27 -5.20 -21.80
C MET A 1 -18.66 -6.60 -22.26
N LYS A 2 -19.89 -7.09 -22.07
CA LYS A 2 -20.35 -8.43 -22.50
C LYS A 2 -20.16 -8.63 -24.01
N VAL A 3 -20.67 -7.74 -24.85
CA VAL A 3 -20.55 -7.80 -26.32
C VAL A 3 -19.09 -7.88 -26.79
N GLU A 4 -18.16 -7.19 -26.10
CA GLU A 4 -16.74 -7.22 -26.46
C GLU A 4 -16.05 -8.51 -26.00
N SER A 5 -16.47 -9.08 -24.85
CA SER A 5 -15.93 -10.37 -24.41
C SER A 5 -16.43 -11.54 -25.26
N GLU A 6 -17.66 -11.48 -25.73
CA GLU A 6 -18.23 -12.51 -26.63
C GLU A 6 -17.54 -12.54 -27.99
N LYS A 7 -17.09 -11.38 -28.51
CA LYS A 7 -16.31 -11.30 -29.76
C LYS A 7 -15.00 -12.10 -29.70
N VAL A 8 -14.43 -12.27 -28.52
CA VAL A 8 -13.21 -13.05 -28.28
C VAL A 8 -13.47 -14.43 -27.66
N GLY A 9 -14.74 -14.89 -27.70
CA GLY A 9 -15.13 -16.22 -27.25
C GLY A 9 -15.26 -16.37 -25.71
N LEU A 10 -15.20 -15.28 -24.96
CA LEU A 10 -15.32 -15.29 -23.48
C LEU A 10 -16.79 -15.02 -23.08
N LYS A 11 -17.35 -15.92 -22.28
CA LYS A 11 -18.70 -15.72 -21.68
C LYS A 11 -18.58 -15.15 -20.28
N LEU A 12 -19.33 -14.07 -20.02
CA LEU A 12 -19.44 -13.48 -18.69
C LEU A 12 -20.23 -14.43 -17.78
N ASN A 13 -19.65 -14.80 -16.64
CA ASN A 13 -20.34 -15.58 -15.62
C ASN A 13 -20.97 -14.61 -14.61
N ILE A 14 -22.27 -14.36 -14.71
CA ILE A 14 -23.01 -13.38 -13.91
C ILE A 14 -22.96 -13.75 -12.41
N GLN A 15 -23.08 -15.03 -12.07
CA GLN A 15 -23.02 -15.49 -10.67
C GLN A 15 -21.68 -15.25 -9.98
N LYS A 16 -20.58 -15.21 -10.76
CA LYS A 16 -19.24 -14.91 -10.25
C LYS A 16 -18.87 -13.42 -10.38
N THR A 17 -19.69 -12.67 -11.12
CA THR A 17 -19.49 -11.22 -11.29
C THR A 17 -20.06 -10.50 -10.09
N LYS A 18 -19.26 -9.58 -9.53
CA LYS A 18 -19.66 -8.74 -8.39
C LYS A 18 -19.42 -7.30 -8.72
N ILE A 19 -20.24 -6.41 -8.21
CA ILE A 19 -20.15 -4.97 -8.43
C ILE A 19 -19.82 -4.30 -7.10
N MET A 20 -18.83 -3.45 -7.12
CA MET A 20 -18.51 -2.57 -6.00
C MET A 20 -18.70 -1.13 -6.44
N ALA A 21 -19.49 -0.38 -5.69
CA ALA A 21 -19.77 1.02 -5.96
C ALA A 21 -19.42 1.89 -4.75
N SER A 22 -18.90 3.07 -5.00
CA SER A 22 -18.64 4.09 -3.97
C SER A 22 -19.87 4.93 -3.61
N GLY A 23 -21.03 4.60 -4.18
CA GLY A 23 -22.31 5.29 -3.98
C GLY A 23 -23.46 4.34 -3.58
N PRO A 24 -24.65 4.85 -3.30
CA PRO A 24 -25.81 4.05 -2.91
C PRO A 24 -26.42 3.33 -4.13
N ILE A 25 -25.69 2.40 -4.71
CA ILE A 25 -26.23 1.47 -5.72
C ILE A 25 -26.76 0.27 -4.96
N THR A 26 -28.07 0.08 -4.98
CA THR A 26 -28.76 -0.99 -4.26
C THR A 26 -28.93 -2.25 -5.10
N SER A 27 -29.04 -2.11 -6.42
CA SER A 27 -29.19 -3.25 -7.34
C SER A 27 -28.61 -2.91 -8.70
N TRP A 28 -28.07 -3.91 -9.36
CA TRP A 28 -27.59 -3.82 -10.73
C TRP A 28 -27.96 -5.10 -11.48
N GLU A 29 -28.44 -4.96 -12.70
CA GLU A 29 -28.87 -6.09 -13.54
C GLU A 29 -28.02 -6.18 -14.80
N ILE A 30 -27.65 -7.39 -15.18
CA ILE A 30 -27.01 -7.72 -16.44
C ILE A 30 -27.87 -8.79 -17.10
N ASP A 31 -28.46 -8.47 -18.26
CA ASP A 31 -29.38 -9.38 -19.01
C ASP A 31 -30.58 -9.87 -18.20
N GLY A 32 -31.13 -9.06 -17.31
CA GLY A 32 -32.24 -9.42 -16.45
C GLY A 32 -31.86 -10.27 -15.24
N GLU A 33 -30.60 -10.59 -15.04
CA GLU A 33 -30.10 -11.24 -13.82
C GLU A 33 -29.50 -10.21 -12.88
N THR A 34 -29.88 -10.24 -11.60
CA THR A 34 -29.33 -9.36 -10.57
C THR A 34 -27.91 -9.73 -10.23
N VAL A 35 -27.01 -8.75 -10.25
CA VAL A 35 -25.60 -8.92 -9.87
C VAL A 35 -25.41 -8.55 -8.41
N GLU A 36 -24.68 -9.37 -7.65
CA GLU A 36 -24.38 -9.12 -6.24
C GLU A 36 -23.52 -7.85 -6.07
N THR A 37 -23.98 -6.95 -5.21
CA THR A 37 -23.22 -5.77 -4.80
C THR A 37 -22.42 -6.08 -3.55
N VAL A 38 -21.15 -5.72 -3.55
CA VAL A 38 -20.22 -5.97 -2.44
C VAL A 38 -19.58 -4.68 -1.94
N SER A 39 -19.32 -4.62 -0.64
CA SER A 39 -18.62 -3.49 -0.01
C SER A 39 -17.11 -3.62 -0.09
N ASP A 40 -16.61 -4.83 -0.29
CA ASP A 40 -15.19 -5.12 -0.43
C ASP A 40 -14.93 -6.25 -1.42
N PHE A 41 -13.73 -6.26 -1.95
CA PHE A 41 -13.30 -7.23 -2.94
C PHE A 41 -11.87 -7.67 -2.67
N ILE A 42 -11.60 -8.98 -2.77
CA ILE A 42 -10.24 -9.51 -2.65
C ILE A 42 -9.66 -9.72 -4.05
N TRP A 43 -8.63 -8.94 -4.38
CA TRP A 43 -7.98 -8.97 -5.68
C TRP A 43 -6.69 -9.79 -5.63
N GLY A 44 -6.50 -10.64 -6.62
CA GLY A 44 -5.25 -11.34 -6.89
C GLY A 44 -4.69 -12.09 -5.67
N ARG A 45 -3.54 -11.67 -5.17
CA ARG A 45 -2.84 -12.30 -4.03
C ARG A 45 -3.42 -11.94 -2.66
N GLY A 46 -4.68 -11.56 -2.60
CA GLY A 46 -5.37 -11.27 -1.35
C GLY A 46 -5.29 -9.81 -0.90
N SER A 47 -5.04 -8.88 -1.82
CA SER A 47 -5.21 -7.44 -1.56
C SER A 47 -6.69 -7.12 -1.44
N LYS A 48 -7.09 -6.51 -0.32
CA LYS A 48 -8.47 -6.11 -0.07
C LYS A 48 -8.72 -4.70 -0.59
N ILE A 49 -9.60 -4.58 -1.58
CA ILE A 49 -10.11 -3.31 -2.08
C ILE A 49 -11.45 -3.06 -1.38
N THR A 50 -11.62 -1.88 -0.80
CA THR A 50 -12.85 -1.46 -0.14
C THR A 50 -13.47 -0.28 -0.89
N ALA A 51 -14.79 -0.19 -0.88
CA ALA A 51 -15.52 0.95 -1.45
C ALA A 51 -15.13 2.29 -0.80
N ASP A 52 -14.52 2.22 0.37
CA ASP A 52 -14.05 3.36 1.14
C ASP A 52 -12.64 3.82 0.81
N ASP A 53 -11.90 3.20 -0.11
CA ASP A 53 -10.47 3.42 -0.37
C ASP A 53 -9.61 3.37 0.91
N ASP A 54 -10.04 2.64 1.94
CA ASP A 54 -9.29 2.54 3.19
C ASP A 54 -8.22 1.46 3.12
N CYS A 55 -6.97 1.90 2.93
CA CYS A 55 -5.81 1.03 2.87
C CYS A 55 -5.31 0.53 4.24
N SER A 56 -5.95 0.94 5.34
CA SER A 56 -5.48 0.61 6.71
C SER A 56 -5.38 -0.90 6.95
N HIS A 57 -6.32 -1.68 6.40
CA HIS A 57 -6.31 -3.13 6.54
C HIS A 57 -5.13 -3.76 5.81
N GLU A 58 -4.87 -3.32 4.58
CA GLU A 58 -3.78 -3.82 3.75
C GLU A 58 -2.42 -3.45 4.34
N ILE A 59 -2.27 -2.21 4.81
CA ILE A 59 -1.06 -1.76 5.52
C ILE A 59 -0.80 -2.63 6.75
N LYS A 60 -1.80 -2.87 7.60
CA LYS A 60 -1.67 -3.74 8.77
C LYS A 60 -1.23 -5.15 8.39
N LYS A 61 -1.81 -5.72 7.34
CA LYS A 61 -1.47 -7.04 6.82
C LYS A 61 -0.02 -7.10 6.36
N CYS A 62 0.43 -6.13 5.55
CA CYS A 62 1.81 -6.06 5.06
C CYS A 62 2.82 -5.90 6.22
N LEU A 63 2.51 -5.05 7.23
CA LEU A 63 3.33 -4.91 8.43
C LEU A 63 3.41 -6.22 9.23
N LEU A 64 2.32 -6.98 9.30
CA LEU A 64 2.29 -8.31 9.95
C LEU A 64 3.17 -9.32 9.22
N LEU A 65 3.09 -9.35 7.88
CA LEU A 65 3.95 -10.19 7.04
C LEU A 65 5.42 -9.81 7.21
N GLY A 66 5.74 -8.51 7.21
CA GLY A 66 7.09 -8.02 7.48
C GLY A 66 7.62 -8.46 8.85
N ARG A 67 6.76 -8.46 9.88
CA ARG A 67 7.13 -9.00 11.21
C ARG A 67 7.45 -10.49 11.18
N LYS A 68 6.69 -11.30 10.43
CA LYS A 68 6.97 -12.72 10.25
C LYS A 68 8.33 -12.94 9.58
N VAL A 69 8.61 -12.22 8.49
CA VAL A 69 9.90 -12.29 7.80
C VAL A 69 11.04 -11.89 8.73
N MET A 70 10.89 -10.78 9.47
CA MET A 70 11.90 -10.35 10.45
C MET A 70 12.16 -11.38 11.55
N THR A 71 11.11 -12.11 11.97
CA THR A 71 11.24 -13.19 12.95
C THR A 71 11.98 -14.39 12.35
N ASN A 72 11.70 -14.76 11.11
CA ASN A 72 12.39 -15.85 10.42
C ASN A 72 13.88 -15.56 10.20
N LEU A 73 14.25 -14.26 10.08
CA LEU A 73 15.65 -13.84 9.96
C LEU A 73 16.39 -13.78 11.30
N GLU A 74 15.71 -14.01 12.41
CA GLU A 74 16.27 -13.78 13.74
C GLU A 74 17.55 -14.57 14.02
N SER A 75 17.64 -15.83 13.59
CA SER A 75 18.84 -16.67 13.73
C SER A 75 20.03 -16.05 13.01
N THR A 76 19.83 -15.61 11.76
CA THR A 76 20.85 -14.96 10.93
C THR A 76 21.28 -13.62 11.54
N LEU A 77 20.32 -12.81 11.99
CA LEU A 77 20.59 -11.50 12.60
C LEU A 77 21.28 -11.61 13.97
N LYS A 78 21.14 -12.79 14.65
CA LYS A 78 21.84 -13.08 15.90
C LYS A 78 23.29 -13.52 15.71
N SER A 79 23.68 -14.01 14.53
CA SER A 79 25.05 -14.44 14.27
C SER A 79 26.03 -13.30 14.52
N ARG A 80 27.18 -13.64 15.12
CA ARG A 80 28.30 -12.71 15.37
C ARG A 80 29.19 -12.53 14.14
N ASP A 81 29.17 -13.50 13.22
CA ASP A 81 30.00 -13.52 12.04
C ASP A 81 29.52 -12.52 10.95
N ILE A 82 28.28 -12.05 11.08
CA ILE A 82 27.67 -11.12 10.13
C ILE A 82 27.82 -9.70 10.65
N THR A 83 28.42 -8.82 9.83
CA THR A 83 28.64 -7.42 10.18
C THR A 83 27.32 -6.62 10.25
N LEU A 84 27.31 -5.52 11.00
CA LEU A 84 26.12 -4.68 11.13
C LEU A 84 25.61 -4.14 9.78
N PRO A 85 26.47 -3.61 8.90
CA PRO A 85 26.01 -3.16 7.56
C PRO A 85 25.32 -4.27 6.77
N THR A 86 25.84 -5.49 6.80
CA THR A 86 25.23 -6.64 6.13
C THR A 86 23.88 -6.98 6.72
N LYS A 87 23.71 -6.94 8.04
CA LYS A 87 22.42 -7.14 8.70
C LYS A 87 21.40 -6.08 8.31
N VAL A 88 21.80 -4.81 8.25
CA VAL A 88 20.96 -3.69 7.78
C VAL A 88 20.54 -3.93 6.34
N HIS A 89 21.47 -4.35 5.48
CA HIS A 89 21.19 -4.69 4.09
C HIS A 89 20.16 -5.82 3.97
N LEU A 90 20.32 -6.89 4.75
CA LEU A 90 19.37 -8.02 4.78
C LEU A 90 17.96 -7.58 5.17
N VAL A 91 17.81 -6.74 6.18
CA VAL A 91 16.50 -6.20 6.57
C VAL A 91 15.89 -5.38 5.42
N LYS A 92 16.67 -4.51 4.78
CA LYS A 92 16.22 -3.71 3.64
C LYS A 92 15.87 -4.55 2.41
N ALA A 93 16.62 -5.63 2.15
CA ALA A 93 16.41 -6.46 0.97
C ALA A 93 15.29 -7.51 1.14
N MET A 94 15.04 -7.99 2.34
CA MET A 94 14.10 -9.09 2.58
C MET A 94 12.81 -8.66 3.30
N VAL A 95 12.89 -7.72 4.24
CA VAL A 95 11.73 -7.31 5.04
C VAL A 95 10.97 -6.16 4.37
N PHE A 96 11.68 -5.13 3.94
CA PHE A 96 11.06 -3.92 3.38
C PHE A 96 10.26 -4.18 2.09
N PRO A 97 10.72 -4.99 1.12
CA PRO A 97 9.93 -5.28 -0.07
C PRO A 97 8.60 -5.97 0.22
N VAL A 98 8.56 -6.82 1.25
CA VAL A 98 7.31 -7.48 1.69
C VAL A 98 6.32 -6.46 2.25
N VAL A 99 6.82 -5.48 2.99
CA VAL A 99 5.98 -4.40 3.57
C VAL A 99 5.54 -3.40 2.52
N MET A 100 6.40 -3.10 1.55
CA MET A 100 6.13 -2.13 0.48
C MET A 100 5.32 -2.70 -0.68
N TYR A 101 4.96 -3.99 -0.65
CA TYR A 101 4.23 -4.60 -1.75
C TYR A 101 2.87 -3.91 -1.98
N GLY A 102 2.67 -3.33 -3.18
CA GLY A 102 1.47 -2.61 -3.57
C GLY A 102 1.30 -1.22 -2.93
N CYS A 103 2.34 -0.70 -2.26
CA CYS A 103 2.27 0.58 -1.55
C CYS A 103 2.08 1.79 -2.48
N GLU A 104 2.38 1.66 -3.75
CA GLU A 104 2.16 2.70 -4.76
C GLU A 104 0.69 3.12 -4.86
N ASN A 105 -0.24 2.20 -4.59
CA ASN A 105 -1.67 2.46 -4.64
C ASN A 105 -2.26 2.97 -3.32
N TRP A 106 -1.48 2.99 -2.24
CA TRP A 106 -2.02 3.34 -0.93
C TRP A 106 -2.23 4.84 -0.74
N THR A 107 -3.38 5.21 -0.19
CA THR A 107 -3.61 6.53 0.38
C THR A 107 -3.24 6.49 1.87
N VAL A 108 -1.99 6.86 2.18
CA VAL A 108 -1.44 6.71 3.54
C VAL A 108 -1.86 7.89 4.40
N LYS A 109 -2.74 7.65 5.37
CA LYS A 109 -3.18 8.62 6.37
C LYS A 109 -2.10 8.81 7.47
N LYS A 110 -2.18 9.89 8.24
CA LYS A 110 -1.22 10.19 9.33
C LYS A 110 -1.07 9.03 10.34
N ALA A 111 -2.18 8.37 10.68
CA ALA A 111 -2.16 7.23 11.59
C ALA A 111 -1.38 6.03 11.04
N GLU A 112 -1.47 5.78 9.74
CA GLU A 112 -0.73 4.72 9.06
C GLU A 112 0.75 5.04 8.95
N ARG A 113 1.13 6.30 8.71
CA ARG A 113 2.54 6.74 8.74
C ARG A 113 3.18 6.42 10.08
N LEU A 114 2.52 6.79 11.18
CA LEU A 114 3.00 6.46 12.53
C LEU A 114 3.18 4.96 12.76
N ARG A 115 2.32 4.12 12.16
CA ARG A 115 2.44 2.66 12.24
C ARG A 115 3.64 2.13 11.43
N ILE A 116 3.87 2.71 10.26
CA ILE A 116 5.02 2.38 9.39
C ILE A 116 6.33 2.75 10.09
N ASP A 117 6.42 3.96 10.65
CA ASP A 117 7.57 4.43 11.40
C ASP A 117 7.84 3.58 12.64
N ALA A 118 6.77 3.24 13.39
CA ALA A 118 6.87 2.36 14.55
C ALA A 118 7.34 0.95 14.17
N PHE A 119 6.95 0.44 13.01
CA PHE A 119 7.41 -0.84 12.47
C PHE A 119 8.89 -0.79 12.09
N GLU A 120 9.31 0.25 11.36
CA GLU A 120 10.70 0.45 10.98
C GLU A 120 11.60 0.48 12.22
N LEU A 121 11.22 1.30 13.19
CA LEU A 121 11.94 1.40 14.45
C LEU A 121 11.97 0.07 15.22
N TRP A 122 10.88 -0.70 15.19
CA TRP A 122 10.84 -2.04 15.77
C TRP A 122 11.84 -2.99 15.10
N CYS A 123 11.97 -2.95 13.76
CA CYS A 123 12.98 -3.74 13.05
C CYS A 123 14.39 -3.39 13.51
N TRP A 124 14.71 -2.10 13.62
CA TRP A 124 16.02 -1.64 14.04
C TRP A 124 16.33 -1.99 15.49
N ARG A 125 15.38 -1.79 16.41
CA ARG A 125 15.54 -2.22 17.81
C ARG A 125 15.78 -3.72 17.94
N ARG A 126 15.08 -4.53 17.16
CA ARG A 126 15.25 -5.98 17.15
C ARG A 126 16.63 -6.38 16.61
N LEU A 127 17.12 -5.70 15.58
CA LEU A 127 18.45 -5.90 15.03
C LEU A 127 19.54 -5.63 16.07
N PHE A 128 19.40 -4.54 16.83
CA PHE A 128 20.34 -4.20 17.94
C PHE A 128 20.08 -4.95 19.24
N ARG A 129 19.04 -5.75 19.31
CA ARG A 129 18.60 -6.42 20.55
C ARG A 129 18.32 -5.43 21.71
N VAL A 130 17.82 -4.24 21.36
CA VAL A 130 17.47 -3.22 22.35
C VAL A 130 16.01 -3.40 22.76
N PRO A 131 15.71 -3.83 24.01
CA PRO A 131 14.34 -3.96 24.45
C PRO A 131 13.65 -2.59 24.53
N ARG A 132 12.31 -2.58 24.50
CA ARG A 132 11.54 -1.33 24.60
C ARG A 132 11.74 -0.60 25.93
N THR A 133 12.06 -1.36 26.97
CA THR A 133 12.34 -0.86 28.32
C THR A 133 13.72 -0.22 28.49
N ALA A 134 14.62 -0.43 27.52
CA ALA A 134 15.94 0.21 27.56
C ALA A 134 15.78 1.73 27.35
N ARG A 135 16.48 2.51 28.18
CA ARG A 135 16.51 3.98 28.12
C ARG A 135 17.24 4.56 26.89
N ARG A 136 17.37 3.78 25.84
CA ARG A 136 18.00 4.22 24.59
C ARG A 136 17.00 4.92 23.70
N SER A 137 17.30 6.17 23.28
CA SER A 137 16.41 6.96 22.44
C SER A 137 16.29 6.38 21.03
N ASN A 138 15.16 6.62 20.38
CA ASN A 138 14.94 6.22 19.00
C ASN A 138 15.90 6.88 18.04
N GLN A 139 16.22 8.16 18.27
CA GLN A 139 17.18 8.91 17.48
C GLN A 139 18.59 8.32 17.55
N SER A 140 19.04 7.88 18.73
CA SER A 140 20.34 7.22 18.89
C SER A 140 20.44 5.94 18.05
N ILE A 141 19.35 5.15 17.96
CA ILE A 141 19.30 3.93 17.15
C ILE A 141 19.36 4.28 15.65
N LEU A 142 18.60 5.27 15.22
CA LEU A 142 18.59 5.71 13.82
C LEU A 142 19.93 6.29 13.38
N ASN A 143 20.57 7.07 14.23
CA ASN A 143 21.89 7.65 13.94
C ASN A 143 22.98 6.57 13.74
N GLU A 144 22.93 5.49 14.54
CA GLU A 144 23.91 4.40 14.44
C GLU A 144 23.71 3.54 13.18
N ILE A 145 22.45 3.33 12.77
CA ILE A 145 22.15 2.60 11.53
C ILE A 145 22.49 3.45 10.32
N SER A 146 22.34 4.77 10.45
CA SER A 146 22.40 5.71 9.32
C SER A 146 21.67 5.16 8.10
N PRO A 147 20.34 4.93 8.20
CA PRO A 147 19.59 4.13 7.21
C PRO A 147 19.61 4.76 5.81
N GLY A 148 20.13 5.96 5.67
CA GLY A 148 20.17 6.75 4.43
C GLY A 148 18.77 7.15 3.96
N CYS A 149 17.81 6.24 4.06
CA CYS A 149 16.44 6.47 3.64
C CYS A 149 15.47 5.69 4.55
N SER A 150 14.45 6.37 5.08
CA SER A 150 13.39 5.74 5.86
C SER A 150 12.50 4.86 4.99
N LEU A 151 11.77 3.93 5.61
CA LEU A 151 10.80 3.08 4.92
C LEU A 151 9.71 3.93 4.24
N GLU A 152 9.23 4.99 4.89
CA GLU A 152 8.27 5.93 4.31
C GLU A 152 8.81 6.58 3.03
N ARG A 153 10.06 7.05 3.04
CA ARG A 153 10.72 7.62 1.84
C ARG A 153 10.84 6.61 0.70
N LEU A 154 11.13 5.35 1.00
CA LEU A 154 11.17 4.30 -0.01
C LEU A 154 9.79 4.07 -0.64
N MET A 155 8.73 4.05 0.17
CA MET A 155 7.35 3.96 -0.32
C MET A 155 6.98 5.15 -1.20
N LEU A 156 7.33 6.37 -0.79
CA LEU A 156 7.11 7.58 -1.59
C LEU A 156 7.87 7.51 -2.92
N LYS A 157 9.11 7.03 -2.91
CA LYS A 157 9.89 6.85 -4.15
C LYS A 157 9.19 5.90 -5.12
N LEU A 158 8.67 4.77 -4.66
CA LEU A 158 7.91 3.83 -5.49
C LEU A 158 6.63 4.48 -6.04
N LYS A 159 5.93 5.25 -5.23
CA LYS A 159 4.74 5.99 -5.62
C LYS A 159 5.04 7.03 -6.71
N PHE A 160 6.14 7.79 -6.57
CA PHE A 160 6.59 8.74 -7.61
C PHE A 160 7.01 8.03 -8.90
N GLN A 161 7.69 6.90 -8.81
CA GLN A 161 8.04 6.10 -9.98
C GLN A 161 6.79 5.63 -10.74
N TYR A 162 5.81 5.08 -10.01
CA TYR A 162 4.53 4.69 -10.58
C TYR A 162 3.81 5.87 -11.25
N PHE A 163 3.74 7.02 -10.58
CA PHE A 163 3.15 8.24 -11.11
C PHE A 163 3.86 8.70 -12.39
N GLY A 164 5.19 8.71 -12.40
CA GLY A 164 5.99 9.06 -13.57
C GLY A 164 5.69 8.15 -14.78
N HIS A 165 5.67 6.84 -14.57
CA HIS A 165 5.31 5.88 -15.62
C HIS A 165 3.87 6.07 -16.12
N LEU A 166 2.94 6.38 -15.23
CA LEU A 166 1.55 6.63 -15.58
C LEU A 166 1.42 7.90 -16.45
N MET A 167 2.14 8.97 -16.10
CA MET A 167 2.10 10.23 -16.85
C MET A 167 2.70 10.14 -18.25
N GLN A 168 3.63 9.22 -18.48
CA GLN A 168 4.23 8.98 -19.81
C GLN A 168 3.26 8.27 -20.77
N ARG A 169 2.24 7.58 -20.28
CA ARG A 169 1.23 6.93 -21.13
C ARG A 169 0.30 7.99 -21.74
N ALA A 170 0.15 8.02 -23.07
CA ALA A 170 -0.66 9.01 -23.77
C ALA A 170 -2.15 8.90 -23.42
N ASP A 171 -2.75 7.72 -23.56
CA ASP A 171 -4.19 7.46 -23.43
C ASP A 171 -4.48 6.34 -22.41
N SER A 172 -4.17 6.60 -21.15
CA SER A 172 -4.47 5.64 -20.07
C SER A 172 -5.74 6.04 -19.34
N PHE A 173 -6.70 5.11 -19.25
CA PHE A 173 -7.89 5.26 -18.43
C PHE A 173 -7.55 5.51 -16.96
N GLU A 174 -6.48 4.85 -16.45
CA GLU A 174 -5.94 5.04 -15.11
C GLU A 174 -5.48 6.50 -14.89
N LYS A 175 -4.82 7.10 -15.88
CA LYS A 175 -4.41 8.52 -15.84
C LYS A 175 -5.61 9.45 -15.73
N THR A 176 -6.67 9.19 -16.51
CA THR A 176 -7.92 9.98 -16.48
C THR A 176 -8.59 9.88 -15.12
N LEU A 177 -8.63 8.67 -14.52
CA LEU A 177 -9.19 8.43 -13.18
C LEU A 177 -8.40 9.16 -12.10
N ILE A 178 -7.08 9.05 -12.11
CA ILE A 178 -6.20 9.64 -11.07
C ILE A 178 -6.20 11.17 -11.15
N LEU A 179 -6.24 11.75 -12.34
CA LEU A 179 -6.31 13.19 -12.52
C LEU A 179 -7.70 13.77 -12.21
N GLY A 180 -8.69 12.92 -11.95
CA GLY A 180 -10.03 13.37 -11.56
C GLY A 180 -10.79 14.09 -12.68
N LYS A 181 -10.48 13.82 -13.94
CA LYS A 181 -11.18 14.37 -15.10
C LYS A 181 -12.59 13.79 -15.33
N ILE A 182 -13.05 12.94 -14.41
CA ILE A 182 -14.42 12.43 -14.44
C ILE A 182 -15.27 13.37 -13.60
N GLU A 183 -16.22 14.03 -14.25
CA GLU A 183 -17.23 14.86 -13.60
C GLU A 183 -18.06 13.97 -12.66
N SER A 184 -17.90 14.15 -11.35
CA SER A 184 -18.77 13.57 -10.35
C SER A 184 -19.33 14.68 -9.48
N GLU A 185 -20.63 14.63 -9.19
CA GLU A 185 -21.27 15.54 -8.25
C GLU A 185 -20.54 15.48 -6.89
N THR A 186 -19.96 16.61 -6.50
CA THR A 186 -19.24 16.75 -5.24
C THR A 186 -20.24 16.73 -4.08
N ARG A 187 -20.24 15.66 -3.26
CA ARG A 187 -20.99 15.62 -2.01
C ARG A 187 -20.37 16.61 -1.01
N LYS A 188 -21.22 17.44 -0.38
CA LYS A 188 -20.85 18.28 0.77
C LYS A 188 -20.47 17.38 1.95
N GLY A 189 -19.20 17.34 2.32
CA GLY A 189 -18.68 16.57 3.45
C GLY A 189 -17.20 16.87 3.69
N CYS A 190 -16.62 16.35 4.77
CA CYS A 190 -15.17 16.48 5.06
C CYS A 190 -14.37 15.91 3.86
N GLN A 191 -13.49 16.75 3.30
CA GLN A 191 -12.75 16.42 2.09
C GLN A 191 -11.86 15.22 2.35
N ARG A 192 -12.11 14.14 1.63
CA ARG A 192 -11.37 12.89 1.74
C ARG A 192 -9.98 13.08 1.12
N MET A 193 -8.93 12.64 1.80
CA MET A 193 -7.58 12.68 1.26
C MET A 193 -7.52 11.83 -0.02
N ARG A 194 -7.20 12.46 -1.15
CA ARG A 194 -7.03 11.78 -2.44
C ARG A 194 -5.63 11.20 -2.54
N TRP A 195 -5.48 10.17 -3.35
CA TRP A 195 -4.17 9.58 -3.63
C TRP A 195 -3.16 10.61 -4.14
N LEU A 196 -3.62 11.55 -4.99
CA LEU A 196 -2.81 12.62 -5.57
C LEU A 196 -2.33 13.62 -4.51
N ASP A 197 -3.11 13.90 -3.47
CA ASP A 197 -2.75 14.83 -2.39
C ASP A 197 -1.47 14.37 -1.67
N GLY A 198 -1.25 13.05 -1.58
CA GLY A 198 -0.02 12.48 -1.03
C GLY A 198 1.22 12.78 -1.89
N ILE A 199 1.06 12.98 -3.19
CA ILE A 199 2.13 13.34 -4.13
C ILE A 199 2.40 14.84 -4.05
N THR A 200 1.36 15.68 -4.20
CA THR A 200 1.49 17.15 -4.18
C THR A 200 2.07 17.64 -2.86
N ASN A 201 1.55 17.19 -1.72
CA ASN A 201 2.08 17.55 -0.39
C ASN A 201 3.55 17.15 -0.20
N SER A 202 4.01 16.09 -0.87
CA SER A 202 5.41 15.67 -0.79
C SER A 202 6.32 16.46 -1.71
N MET A 203 5.80 17.04 -2.80
CA MET A 203 6.52 17.95 -3.70
C MET A 203 6.70 19.34 -3.09
N ASP A 204 5.68 19.83 -2.36
CA ASP A 204 5.72 21.16 -1.72
C ASP A 204 6.65 21.20 -0.49
N MET A 205 7.12 20.06 0.03
CA MET A 205 8.06 19.96 1.16
C MET A 205 9.51 19.77 0.73
N SER A 206 9.82 19.81 -0.54
CA SER A 206 11.17 19.72 -1.12
C SER A 206 11.61 21.09 -1.64
#